data_8fe0fcd4580c8a000dc12eda9c989e42
#
_entry.id   8fe0fcd4580c8a000dc12eda9c989e42
#
_cell.length_a   1.000
_cell.length_b   1.000
_cell.length_c   1.000
_cell.angle_alpha   90.00
_cell.angle_beta   90.00
_cell.angle_gamma   90.00
#
_symmetry.space_group_name_H-M   'P 1'
#
loop_
_entity.id
_entity.type
_entity.pdbx_description
1 polymer ?
#
loop_
_entity_poly.entity_id
_entity_poly.type
_entity_poly.pdbx_seq_one_letter_code
_entity_poly.pdbx_strand_id
1 'polypeptide(L)'
;LAVLDLPFRAGEHKIDFKGNALTLVPASPAIVLHREVKPAGEIVGETPVLVTQNFYRFDDRFRQVDGERVDKFVTDEFLVHTVYGCQVVLTNPGSAKQRLDVLLQVPVGAIPVNRARYTRSVHVDLDPYHTQRIEYHFYFPAAGNYRHYPVHVARNERVIAAAEPVVLKAVTEPSRLDLASWAHVSQNGTRGEVLEYLRKHNVLRLDLTRIAFRMKDKVFFDELLGLLRQRHIYNGTLWAYALLHNDSVVIKEYLRHADSFVSQCGSVLQSPLLVIDPVERRTYQHMDYRPLVNARAHTLGQRRQILNDRFHAQ
;
A
#
# COMPACT_ATOMS: atom_id res chain seq x y z
N LEU A 1 14.86 24.52 -19.88
CA LEU A 1 13.81 25.56 -20.00
C LEU A 1 12.96 25.64 -18.74
N ALA A 2 12.56 24.51 -18.12
CA ALA A 2 11.81 24.52 -16.87
C ALA A 2 12.54 25.22 -15.70
N VAL A 3 13.86 25.33 -15.78
CA VAL A 3 14.69 26.02 -14.77
C VAL A 3 14.67 27.54 -14.96
N LEU A 4 14.27 28.01 -16.13
CA LEU A 4 14.29 29.47 -16.46
C LEU A 4 13.00 30.18 -16.07
N ASP A 5 11.98 29.45 -15.62
CA ASP A 5 10.65 29.98 -15.23
C ASP A 5 10.07 31.02 -16.21
N LEU A 6 10.38 30.86 -17.50
CA LEU A 6 9.88 31.69 -18.55
C LEU A 6 8.69 31.00 -19.24
N PRO A 7 7.59 31.73 -19.50
CA PRO A 7 6.48 31.18 -20.25
C PRO A 7 6.96 30.86 -21.68
N PHE A 8 6.97 29.54 -21.98
CA PHE A 8 7.33 29.04 -23.29
C PHE A 8 6.09 28.61 -24.05
N ARG A 9 5.88 29.18 -25.23
CA ARG A 9 4.90 28.66 -26.19
C ARG A 9 5.64 28.21 -27.42
N ALA A 10 5.57 26.94 -27.72
CA ALA A 10 6.04 26.40 -28.99
C ALA A 10 5.14 26.93 -30.12
N GLY A 11 5.75 27.33 -31.25
CA GLY A 11 4.99 27.59 -32.47
C GLY A 11 4.32 26.28 -32.97
N GLU A 12 3.20 26.38 -33.68
CA GLU A 12 2.56 25.21 -34.29
C GLU A 12 3.47 24.64 -35.39
N HIS A 13 3.90 23.40 -35.18
CA HIS A 13 4.67 22.65 -36.17
C HIS A 13 3.74 22.14 -37.28
N LYS A 14 4.17 22.18 -38.53
CA LYS A 14 3.44 21.52 -39.60
C LYS A 14 3.82 20.05 -39.66
N ILE A 15 2.83 19.19 -39.53
CA ILE A 15 3.00 17.73 -39.56
C ILE A 15 2.12 17.19 -40.68
N ASP A 16 2.73 16.55 -41.66
CA ASP A 16 2.04 15.95 -42.80
C ASP A 16 2.36 14.46 -42.89
N PHE A 17 1.32 13.65 -43.03
CA PHE A 17 1.44 12.21 -43.17
C PHE A 17 1.07 11.80 -44.60
N LYS A 18 1.98 11.14 -45.29
CA LYS A 18 1.73 10.54 -46.62
C LYS A 18 2.08 9.05 -46.57
N GLY A 19 1.07 8.23 -46.37
CA GLY A 19 1.28 6.79 -46.15
C GLY A 19 2.13 6.56 -44.88
N ASN A 20 3.29 5.95 -45.05
CA ASN A 20 4.25 5.70 -43.93
C ASN A 20 5.29 6.80 -43.75
N ALA A 21 5.20 7.87 -44.53
CA ALA A 21 6.14 8.99 -44.41
C ALA A 21 5.55 10.12 -43.57
N LEU A 22 6.30 10.57 -42.58
CA LEU A 22 6.01 11.75 -41.76
C LEU A 22 6.91 12.86 -42.19
N THR A 23 6.32 14.00 -42.56
CA THR A 23 7.05 15.26 -42.85
C THR A 23 6.78 16.25 -41.72
N LEU A 24 7.80 16.62 -40.97
CA LEU A 24 7.75 17.62 -39.91
C LEU A 24 8.48 18.88 -40.38
N VAL A 25 7.76 20.01 -40.43
CA VAL A 25 8.35 21.34 -40.63
C VAL A 25 8.26 22.10 -39.30
N PRO A 26 9.36 22.21 -38.56
CA PRO A 26 9.35 22.87 -37.26
C PRO A 26 9.20 24.39 -37.43
N ALA A 27 8.31 25.00 -36.64
CA ALA A 27 8.12 26.46 -36.56
C ALA A 27 9.10 27.13 -35.55
N SER A 28 9.79 26.32 -34.74
CA SER A 28 10.80 26.76 -33.77
C SER A 28 11.90 25.69 -33.66
N PRO A 29 13.06 26.00 -33.07
CA PRO A 29 14.11 24.99 -32.85
C PRO A 29 13.53 23.75 -32.15
N ALA A 30 13.75 22.59 -32.76
CA ALA A 30 13.24 21.31 -32.28
C ALA A 30 14.36 20.26 -32.20
N ILE A 31 14.28 19.41 -31.18
CA ILE A 31 15.14 18.22 -31.07
C ILE A 31 14.31 17.03 -31.47
N VAL A 32 14.73 16.34 -32.50
CA VAL A 32 14.06 15.10 -32.96
C VAL A 32 14.80 13.92 -32.37
N LEU A 33 14.07 13.11 -31.58
CA LEU A 33 14.55 11.85 -31.06
C LEU A 33 14.00 10.71 -31.93
N HIS A 34 14.86 10.11 -32.74
CA HIS A 34 14.50 8.95 -33.55
C HIS A 34 14.74 7.64 -32.77
N ARG A 35 13.73 6.78 -32.76
CA ARG A 35 13.84 5.43 -32.22
C ARG A 35 13.40 4.44 -33.29
N GLU A 36 14.27 3.53 -33.61
CA GLU A 36 13.97 2.45 -34.55
C GLU A 36 13.61 1.17 -33.77
N VAL A 37 12.46 0.58 -34.06
CA VAL A 37 12.08 -0.73 -33.53
C VAL A 37 12.52 -1.79 -34.55
N LYS A 38 13.46 -2.60 -34.16
CA LYS A 38 13.95 -3.72 -34.97
C LYS A 38 13.45 -5.03 -34.40
N PRO A 39 13.16 -6.04 -35.25
CA PRO A 39 12.93 -7.39 -34.75
C PRO A 39 14.13 -7.85 -33.92
N ALA A 40 13.88 -8.34 -32.71
CA ALA A 40 14.91 -9.05 -31.97
C ALA A 40 15.18 -10.37 -32.70
N GLY A 41 16.43 -10.65 -33.03
CA GLY A 41 16.83 -11.96 -33.51
C GLY A 41 16.49 -13.04 -32.48
N GLU A 42 16.41 -14.29 -32.92
CA GLU A 42 16.26 -15.42 -31.99
C GLU A 42 17.40 -15.39 -30.96
N ILE A 43 17.04 -15.64 -29.70
CA ILE A 43 18.03 -15.80 -28.63
C ILE A 43 18.73 -17.15 -28.86
N VAL A 44 19.87 -17.09 -29.49
CA VAL A 44 20.65 -18.31 -29.83
C VAL A 44 21.78 -18.47 -28.82
N GLY A 45 21.83 -19.62 -28.15
CA GLY A 45 22.92 -20.00 -27.26
C GLY A 45 22.55 -20.03 -25.78
N GLU A 46 23.53 -20.32 -24.94
CA GLU A 46 23.35 -20.28 -23.48
C GLU A 46 23.05 -18.86 -23.00
N THR A 47 21.93 -18.71 -22.28
CA THR A 47 21.61 -17.45 -21.68
C THR A 47 22.51 -17.18 -20.48
N PRO A 48 23.37 -16.15 -20.55
CA PRO A 48 24.35 -15.88 -19.47
C PRO A 48 23.69 -15.27 -18.21
N VAL A 49 22.41 -14.95 -18.28
CA VAL A 49 21.65 -14.31 -17.19
C VAL A 49 20.24 -14.91 -17.13
N LEU A 50 19.81 -15.26 -15.94
CA LEU A 50 18.43 -15.70 -15.70
C LEU A 50 17.55 -14.50 -15.45
N VAL A 51 16.37 -14.48 -16.06
CA VAL A 51 15.38 -13.40 -15.94
C VAL A 51 14.04 -14.00 -15.56
N THR A 52 13.46 -13.51 -14.48
CA THR A 52 12.09 -13.84 -14.10
C THR A 52 11.29 -12.57 -13.85
N GLN A 53 9.99 -12.62 -14.13
CA GLN A 53 9.07 -11.56 -13.83
C GLN A 53 7.85 -12.13 -13.10
N ASN A 54 7.47 -11.51 -11.99
CA ASN A 54 6.33 -11.91 -11.20
C ASN A 54 5.49 -10.69 -10.86
N PHE A 55 4.19 -10.89 -10.74
CA PHE A 55 3.25 -9.82 -10.43
C PHE A 55 2.73 -10.00 -9.01
N TYR A 56 2.60 -8.90 -8.28
CA TYR A 56 2.04 -8.90 -6.94
C TYR A 56 1.10 -7.72 -6.73
N ARG A 57 0.15 -7.87 -5.85
CA ARG A 57 -0.73 -6.79 -5.44
C ARG A 57 0.00 -5.90 -4.43
N PHE A 58 0.03 -4.59 -4.68
CA PHE A 58 0.85 -3.66 -3.89
C PHE A 58 0.45 -3.62 -2.41
N ASP A 59 -0.84 -3.65 -2.11
CA ASP A 59 -1.40 -3.59 -0.76
C ASP A 59 -1.55 -4.95 -0.07
N ASP A 60 -1.27 -6.07 -0.80
CA ASP A 60 -1.37 -7.45 -0.32
C ASP A 60 -0.22 -8.32 -0.85
N ARG A 61 0.99 -7.82 -0.68
CA ARG A 61 2.20 -8.43 -1.26
C ARG A 61 2.63 -9.72 -0.57
N PHE A 62 2.38 -9.87 0.71
CA PHE A 62 2.97 -10.93 1.50
C PHE A 62 1.92 -11.82 2.17
N ARG A 63 2.24 -13.09 2.29
CA ARG A 63 1.54 -14.06 3.14
C ARG A 63 2.50 -14.64 4.16
N GLN A 64 1.97 -15.12 5.28
CA GLN A 64 2.75 -15.89 6.24
C GLN A 64 2.57 -17.38 5.98
N VAL A 65 3.70 -18.08 5.83
CA VAL A 65 3.76 -19.52 5.71
C VAL A 65 4.76 -20.00 6.75
N ASP A 66 4.34 -20.84 7.66
CA ASP A 66 5.18 -21.41 8.75
C ASP A 66 5.97 -20.36 9.57
N GLY A 67 5.37 -19.19 9.74
CA GLY A 67 5.99 -18.08 10.48
C GLY A 67 6.90 -17.18 9.63
N GLU A 68 7.20 -17.56 8.40
CA GLU A 68 7.99 -16.77 7.47
C GLU A 68 7.10 -15.91 6.55
N ARG A 69 7.64 -14.77 6.17
CA ARG A 69 6.98 -13.82 5.27
C ARG A 69 7.37 -14.10 3.82
N VAL A 70 6.44 -14.63 3.04
CA VAL A 70 6.64 -15.03 1.65
C VAL A 70 5.90 -14.09 0.70
N ASP A 71 6.51 -13.74 -0.43
CA ASP A 71 5.85 -12.95 -1.48
C ASP A 71 4.64 -13.72 -2.04
N LYS A 72 3.52 -13.00 -2.20
CA LYS A 72 2.28 -13.51 -2.78
C LYS A 72 2.15 -12.98 -4.20
N PHE A 73 2.39 -13.86 -5.16
CA PHE A 73 2.28 -13.51 -6.56
C PHE A 73 0.86 -13.75 -7.10
N VAL A 74 0.46 -12.89 -8.02
CA VAL A 74 -0.81 -12.97 -8.73
C VAL A 74 -0.56 -13.56 -10.12
N THR A 75 -1.23 -14.64 -10.43
CA THR A 75 -1.07 -15.38 -11.70
C THR A 75 -2.33 -15.39 -12.56
N ASP A 76 -3.51 -15.35 -11.91
CA ASP A 76 -4.78 -15.63 -12.59
C ASP A 76 -5.55 -14.36 -12.98
N GLU A 77 -6.03 -13.59 -12.00
CA GLU A 77 -6.89 -12.44 -12.21
C GLU A 77 -6.40 -11.21 -11.48
N PHE A 78 -6.50 -10.09 -12.17
CA PHE A 78 -6.15 -8.77 -11.66
C PHE A 78 -7.42 -7.94 -11.49
N LEU A 79 -7.55 -7.21 -10.39
CA LEU A 79 -8.68 -6.32 -10.18
C LEU A 79 -8.44 -4.96 -10.83
N VAL A 80 -9.47 -4.40 -11.46
CA VAL A 80 -9.42 -3.02 -11.93
C VAL A 80 -9.21 -2.04 -10.77
N HIS A 81 -8.64 -0.88 -11.06
CA HIS A 81 -8.36 0.20 -10.08
C HIS A 81 -7.52 -0.22 -8.87
N THR A 82 -6.88 -1.37 -8.94
CA THR A 82 -5.97 -1.87 -7.90
C THR A 82 -4.53 -1.76 -8.40
N VAL A 83 -3.64 -1.28 -7.55
CA VAL A 83 -2.22 -1.13 -7.89
C VAL A 83 -1.51 -2.48 -7.79
N TYR A 84 -0.83 -2.83 -8.87
CA TYR A 84 0.04 -4.01 -8.95
C TYR A 84 1.49 -3.60 -9.15
N GLY A 85 2.39 -4.43 -8.67
CA GLY A 85 3.81 -4.35 -8.97
C GLY A 85 4.25 -5.51 -9.86
N CYS A 86 5.16 -5.24 -10.77
CA CYS A 86 5.95 -6.26 -11.42
C CYS A 86 7.33 -6.29 -10.76
N GLN A 87 7.71 -7.46 -10.27
CA GLN A 87 9.03 -7.74 -9.74
C GLN A 87 9.82 -8.47 -10.81
N VAL A 88 10.88 -7.85 -11.27
CA VAL A 88 11.85 -8.44 -12.19
C VAL A 88 13.07 -8.85 -11.41
N VAL A 89 13.46 -10.10 -11.54
CA VAL A 89 14.65 -10.66 -10.89
C VAL A 89 15.64 -11.07 -11.95
N LEU A 90 16.84 -10.51 -11.87
CA LEU A 90 17.97 -10.82 -12.74
C LEU A 90 19.01 -11.56 -11.91
N THR A 91 19.44 -12.73 -12.38
CA THR A 91 20.48 -13.51 -11.70
C THR A 91 21.62 -13.81 -12.66
N ASN A 92 22.83 -13.49 -12.24
CA ASN A 92 24.06 -13.86 -12.94
C ASN A 92 24.61 -15.16 -12.34
N PRO A 93 24.42 -16.30 -12.99
CA PRO A 93 24.98 -17.56 -12.51
C PRO A 93 26.47 -17.74 -12.83
N GLY A 94 27.03 -16.83 -13.61
CA GLY A 94 28.41 -16.90 -14.07
C GLY A 94 29.42 -16.21 -13.17
N SER A 95 30.70 -16.49 -13.41
CA SER A 95 31.83 -15.91 -12.68
C SER A 95 32.30 -14.56 -13.22
N ALA A 96 31.69 -14.07 -14.32
CA ALA A 96 32.06 -12.79 -14.93
C ALA A 96 30.98 -11.75 -14.66
N LYS A 97 31.41 -10.50 -14.37
CA LYS A 97 30.50 -9.37 -14.25
C LYS A 97 29.79 -9.09 -15.57
N GLN A 98 28.47 -8.85 -15.52
CA GLN A 98 27.63 -8.54 -16.67
C GLN A 98 27.21 -7.08 -16.65
N ARG A 99 27.39 -6.39 -17.77
CA ARG A 99 26.84 -5.04 -18.00
C ARG A 99 25.65 -5.17 -18.94
N LEU A 100 24.48 -4.81 -18.45
CA LEU A 100 23.22 -5.16 -19.08
C LEU A 100 22.34 -3.92 -19.24
N ASP A 101 21.60 -3.88 -20.32
CA ASP A 101 20.49 -2.95 -20.52
C ASP A 101 19.17 -3.71 -20.42
N VAL A 102 18.34 -3.33 -19.45
CA VAL A 102 17.09 -3.99 -19.13
C VAL A 102 15.94 -3.13 -19.58
N LEU A 103 15.14 -3.63 -20.53
CA LEU A 103 13.93 -2.97 -21.00
C LEU A 103 12.73 -3.42 -20.18
N LEU A 104 12.13 -2.49 -19.47
CA LEU A 104 10.90 -2.65 -18.69
C LEU A 104 9.74 -1.98 -19.40
N GLN A 105 8.60 -2.65 -19.47
CA GLN A 105 7.39 -2.10 -20.09
C GLN A 105 6.18 -2.38 -19.20
N VAL A 106 5.31 -1.40 -19.06
CA VAL A 106 4.00 -1.55 -18.42
C VAL A 106 3.06 -2.27 -19.41
N PRO A 107 2.13 -3.13 -18.96
CA PRO A 107 1.17 -3.77 -19.85
C PRO A 107 0.43 -2.77 -20.72
N VAL A 108 0.20 -3.13 -21.99
CA VAL A 108 -0.46 -2.24 -22.95
C VAL A 108 -1.86 -1.88 -22.47
N GLY A 109 -2.14 -0.61 -22.31
CA GLY A 109 -3.42 -0.08 -21.78
C GLY A 109 -3.48 0.06 -20.26
N ALA A 110 -2.52 -0.47 -19.52
CA ALA A 110 -2.39 -0.19 -18.09
C ALA A 110 -1.75 1.17 -17.84
N ILE A 111 -2.00 1.76 -16.68
CA ILE A 111 -1.52 3.09 -16.32
C ILE A 111 -0.39 2.97 -15.29
N PRO A 112 0.80 3.53 -15.60
CA PRO A 112 1.93 3.51 -14.67
C PRO A 112 1.66 4.42 -13.46
N VAL A 113 2.12 3.98 -12.27
CA VAL A 113 2.03 4.72 -11.01
C VAL A 113 3.37 4.68 -10.26
N ASN A 114 3.50 5.42 -9.16
CA ASN A 114 4.71 5.45 -8.34
C ASN A 114 5.98 5.76 -9.13
N ARG A 115 5.93 6.78 -10.02
CA ARG A 115 7.03 7.20 -10.91
C ARG A 115 7.42 6.17 -11.96
N ALA A 116 6.63 5.12 -12.18
CA ALA A 116 6.84 4.22 -13.29
C ALA A 116 6.60 4.95 -14.63
N ARG A 117 7.21 4.45 -15.69
CA ARG A 117 7.02 4.94 -17.06
C ARG A 117 6.47 3.80 -17.91
N TYR A 118 5.75 4.13 -18.98
CA TYR A 118 5.24 3.12 -19.91
C TYR A 118 6.34 2.21 -20.45
N THR A 119 7.49 2.81 -20.76
CA THR A 119 8.69 2.09 -21.17
C THR A 119 9.90 2.73 -20.50
N ARG A 120 10.77 1.90 -19.96
CA ARG A 120 11.99 2.34 -19.28
C ARG A 120 13.14 1.37 -19.58
N SER A 121 14.27 1.92 -20.01
CA SER A 121 15.54 1.18 -20.04
C SER A 121 16.33 1.48 -18.77
N VAL A 122 16.89 0.43 -18.16
CA VAL A 122 17.71 0.51 -16.95
C VAL A 122 19.05 -0.16 -17.23
N HIS A 123 20.13 0.57 -17.01
CA HIS A 123 21.45 -0.02 -17.04
C HIS A 123 21.76 -0.73 -15.72
N VAL A 124 22.25 -1.95 -15.79
CA VAL A 124 22.49 -2.82 -14.64
C VAL A 124 23.88 -3.41 -14.73
N ASP A 125 24.68 -3.14 -13.71
CA ASP A 125 25.95 -3.81 -13.48
C ASP A 125 25.71 -5.00 -12.52
N LEU A 126 25.69 -6.22 -13.05
CA LEU A 126 25.39 -7.42 -12.29
C LEU A 126 26.67 -8.20 -12.01
N ASP A 127 27.08 -8.22 -10.75
CA ASP A 127 28.30 -8.89 -10.33
C ASP A 127 28.19 -10.44 -10.44
N PRO A 128 29.28 -11.17 -10.43
CA PRO A 128 29.27 -12.63 -10.45
C PRO A 128 28.44 -13.21 -9.31
N TYR A 129 27.62 -14.23 -9.59
CA TYR A 129 26.77 -14.93 -8.63
C TYR A 129 25.79 -14.02 -7.85
N HIS A 130 25.50 -12.82 -8.39
CA HIS A 130 24.59 -11.87 -7.78
C HIS A 130 23.20 -11.90 -8.42
N THR A 131 22.22 -11.55 -7.59
CA THR A 131 20.82 -11.36 -7.99
C THR A 131 20.41 -9.92 -7.74
N GLN A 132 19.85 -9.27 -8.74
CA GLN A 132 19.30 -7.93 -8.64
C GLN A 132 17.81 -7.93 -8.90
N ARG A 133 17.08 -7.13 -8.11
CA ARG A 133 15.63 -6.96 -8.22
C ARG A 133 15.32 -5.56 -8.70
N ILE A 134 14.42 -5.46 -9.67
CA ILE A 134 13.88 -4.20 -10.19
C ILE A 134 12.36 -4.28 -10.08
N GLU A 135 11.72 -3.19 -9.68
CA GLU A 135 10.27 -3.16 -9.52
C GLU A 135 9.69 -1.93 -10.21
N TYR A 136 8.47 -2.09 -10.75
CA TYR A 136 7.66 -1.00 -11.28
C TYR A 136 6.18 -1.29 -11.04
N HIS A 137 5.35 -0.23 -11.02
CA HIS A 137 3.97 -0.32 -10.57
C HIS A 137 3.01 0.23 -11.62
N PHE A 138 1.84 -0.36 -11.70
CA PHE A 138 0.77 0.01 -12.63
C PHE A 138 -0.60 -0.43 -12.09
N TYR A 139 -1.67 0.06 -12.72
CA TYR A 139 -3.01 -0.44 -12.50
C TYR A 139 -3.79 -0.56 -13.80
N PHE A 140 -4.87 -1.33 -13.78
CA PHE A 140 -5.77 -1.52 -14.92
C PHE A 140 -6.98 -0.60 -14.80
N PRO A 141 -7.25 0.28 -15.79
CA PRO A 141 -8.39 1.21 -15.75
C PRO A 141 -9.73 0.55 -16.05
N ALA A 142 -9.74 -0.58 -16.77
CA ALA A 142 -10.95 -1.30 -17.17
C ALA A 142 -10.74 -2.81 -17.17
N ALA A 143 -11.81 -3.58 -17.15
CA ALA A 143 -11.74 -5.03 -17.31
C ALA A 143 -11.39 -5.40 -18.76
N GLY A 144 -10.57 -6.45 -18.92
CA GLY A 144 -10.12 -6.91 -20.23
C GLY A 144 -8.83 -7.71 -20.17
N ASN A 145 -8.32 -8.07 -21.33
CA ASN A 145 -7.06 -8.77 -21.49
C ASN A 145 -5.97 -7.78 -21.91
N TYR A 146 -4.93 -7.69 -21.09
CA TYR A 146 -3.81 -6.78 -21.29
C TYR A 146 -2.56 -7.56 -21.67
N ARG A 147 -2.03 -7.27 -22.85
CA ARG A 147 -0.76 -7.86 -23.29
C ARG A 147 0.39 -7.24 -22.51
N HIS A 148 1.19 -8.07 -21.90
CA HIS A 148 2.43 -7.64 -21.27
C HIS A 148 3.62 -8.14 -22.08
N TYR A 149 4.39 -7.21 -22.61
CA TYR A 149 5.63 -7.56 -23.27
C TYR A 149 6.66 -7.95 -22.21
N PRO A 150 7.40 -9.05 -22.46
CA PRO A 150 8.36 -9.55 -21.50
C PRO A 150 9.50 -8.57 -21.29
N VAL A 151 10.10 -8.65 -20.13
CA VAL A 151 11.36 -7.95 -19.86
C VAL A 151 12.44 -8.49 -20.78
N HIS A 152 13.11 -7.60 -21.51
CA HIS A 152 14.23 -7.93 -22.35
C HIS A 152 15.53 -7.47 -21.71
N VAL A 153 16.53 -8.32 -21.76
CA VAL A 153 17.88 -8.04 -21.30
C VAL A 153 18.82 -8.04 -22.48
N ALA A 154 19.49 -6.93 -22.71
CA ALA A 154 20.43 -6.77 -23.79
C ALA A 154 21.86 -6.56 -23.27
N ARG A 155 22.82 -6.98 -24.04
CA ARG A 155 24.25 -6.71 -23.87
C ARG A 155 24.83 -6.32 -25.23
N ASN A 156 25.49 -5.18 -25.29
CA ASN A 156 26.05 -4.63 -26.54
C ASN A 156 24.98 -4.60 -27.67
N GLU A 157 23.80 -4.05 -27.37
CA GLU A 157 22.68 -3.90 -28.31
C GLU A 157 22.06 -5.22 -28.81
N ARG A 158 22.44 -6.35 -28.28
CA ARG A 158 21.86 -7.66 -28.60
C ARG A 158 21.05 -8.18 -27.41
N VAL A 159 19.85 -8.66 -27.69
CA VAL A 159 19.02 -9.32 -26.66
C VAL A 159 19.63 -10.69 -26.37
N ILE A 160 19.97 -10.92 -25.10
CA ILE A 160 20.61 -12.15 -24.62
C ILE A 160 19.70 -12.98 -23.72
N ALA A 161 18.69 -12.37 -23.14
CA ALA A 161 17.68 -13.04 -22.32
C ALA A 161 16.37 -12.25 -22.36
N ALA A 162 15.25 -12.93 -22.20
CA ALA A 162 13.95 -12.34 -22.04
C ALA A 162 13.11 -13.19 -21.09
N ALA A 163 12.18 -12.58 -20.38
CA ALA A 163 11.14 -13.30 -19.66
C ALA A 163 10.07 -13.80 -20.65
N GLU A 164 9.13 -14.62 -20.18
CA GLU A 164 8.03 -15.08 -21.03
C GLU A 164 6.96 -14.00 -21.18
N PRO A 165 6.37 -13.84 -22.37
CA PRO A 165 5.24 -12.95 -22.58
C PRO A 165 4.00 -13.46 -21.87
N VAL A 166 3.25 -12.58 -21.24
CA VAL A 166 2.05 -12.91 -20.46
C VAL A 166 0.87 -12.05 -20.89
N VAL A 167 -0.32 -12.63 -20.91
CA VAL A 167 -1.57 -11.88 -21.03
C VAL A 167 -2.23 -11.81 -19.66
N LEU A 168 -2.40 -10.59 -19.16
CA LEU A 168 -2.96 -10.34 -17.83
C LEU A 168 -4.46 -10.08 -17.97
N LYS A 169 -5.27 -10.87 -17.26
CA LYS A 169 -6.73 -10.75 -17.25
C LYS A 169 -7.17 -9.82 -16.13
N ALA A 170 -7.67 -8.64 -16.47
CA ALA A 170 -8.25 -7.71 -15.51
C ALA A 170 -9.77 -7.91 -15.41
N VAL A 171 -10.30 -7.96 -14.19
CA VAL A 171 -11.71 -8.17 -13.87
C VAL A 171 -12.22 -7.13 -12.89
N THR A 172 -13.51 -6.83 -12.93
CA THR A 172 -14.16 -5.92 -11.97
C THR A 172 -14.33 -6.57 -10.60
N GLU A 173 -14.67 -7.86 -10.61
CA GLU A 173 -14.84 -8.66 -9.41
C GLU A 173 -14.04 -9.95 -9.53
N PRO A 174 -13.40 -10.42 -8.46
CA PRO A 174 -12.61 -11.64 -8.49
C PRO A 174 -13.54 -12.85 -8.66
N SER A 175 -13.17 -13.80 -9.49
CA SER A 175 -13.93 -15.05 -9.67
C SER A 175 -13.83 -15.98 -8.47
N ARG A 176 -12.80 -15.80 -7.64
CA ARG A 176 -12.56 -16.57 -6.41
C ARG A 176 -12.28 -15.65 -5.24
N LEU A 177 -12.94 -15.90 -4.11
CA LEU A 177 -12.63 -15.25 -2.86
C LEU A 177 -11.33 -15.81 -2.28
N ASP A 178 -10.36 -14.95 -2.06
CA ASP A 178 -9.15 -15.31 -1.32
C ASP A 178 -9.41 -15.16 0.19
N LEU A 179 -9.96 -16.19 0.78
CA LEU A 179 -10.27 -16.25 2.22
C LEU A 179 -9.01 -16.27 3.10
N ALA A 180 -7.84 -16.45 2.53
CA ALA A 180 -6.57 -16.39 3.25
C ALA A 180 -5.98 -14.97 3.32
N SER A 181 -6.53 -14.03 2.56
CA SER A 181 -6.05 -12.64 2.51
C SER A 181 -6.95 -11.70 3.31
N TRP A 182 -6.37 -11.02 4.33
CA TRP A 182 -7.08 -9.98 5.05
C TRP A 182 -7.51 -8.80 4.16
N ALA A 183 -6.67 -8.41 3.20
CA ALA A 183 -7.00 -7.36 2.25
C ALA A 183 -8.26 -7.69 1.46
N HIS A 184 -8.44 -8.95 1.07
CA HIS A 184 -9.61 -9.41 0.34
C HIS A 184 -10.82 -9.59 1.26
N VAL A 185 -10.68 -10.36 2.36
CA VAL A 185 -11.78 -10.66 3.29
C VAL A 185 -12.36 -9.40 3.94
N SER A 186 -11.51 -8.44 4.31
CA SER A 186 -11.97 -7.17 4.91
C SER A 186 -12.89 -6.38 3.99
N GLN A 187 -12.63 -6.38 2.69
CA GLN A 187 -13.40 -5.59 1.71
C GLN A 187 -14.60 -6.38 1.14
N ASN A 188 -14.39 -7.61 0.72
CA ASN A 188 -15.35 -8.39 -0.06
C ASN A 188 -16.02 -9.53 0.73
N GLY A 189 -15.47 -9.93 1.89
CA GLY A 189 -16.02 -10.99 2.71
C GLY A 189 -17.38 -10.62 3.31
N THR A 190 -18.21 -11.61 3.56
CA THR A 190 -19.44 -11.46 4.34
C THR A 190 -19.12 -11.12 5.81
N ARG A 191 -20.12 -10.64 6.56
CA ARG A 191 -19.96 -10.38 8.00
C ARG A 191 -19.38 -11.59 8.76
N GLY A 192 -19.92 -12.78 8.50
CA GLY A 192 -19.46 -14.00 9.13
C GLY A 192 -18.02 -14.36 8.81
N GLU A 193 -17.63 -14.24 7.55
CA GLU A 193 -16.26 -14.52 7.10
C GLU A 193 -15.23 -13.55 7.71
N VAL A 194 -15.57 -12.26 7.82
CA VAL A 194 -14.70 -11.28 8.48
C VAL A 194 -14.50 -11.62 9.96
N LEU A 195 -15.58 -11.92 10.68
CA LEU A 195 -15.48 -12.28 12.11
C LEU A 195 -14.76 -13.61 12.32
N GLU A 196 -14.98 -14.58 11.45
CA GLU A 196 -14.28 -15.85 11.50
C GLU A 196 -12.78 -15.69 11.22
N TYR A 197 -12.43 -14.87 10.24
CA TYR A 197 -11.03 -14.52 9.95
C TYR A 197 -10.36 -13.91 11.18
N LEU A 198 -11.01 -12.93 11.81
CA LEU A 198 -10.49 -12.29 13.01
C LEU A 198 -10.37 -13.27 14.19
N ARG A 199 -11.25 -14.27 14.29
CA ARG A 199 -11.13 -15.32 15.33
C ARG A 199 -9.93 -16.22 15.12
N LYS A 200 -9.60 -16.55 13.87
CA LYS A 200 -8.52 -17.49 13.53
C LYS A 200 -7.13 -16.87 13.51
N HIS A 201 -7.03 -15.55 13.27
CA HIS A 201 -5.75 -14.87 13.05
C HIS A 201 -5.38 -13.94 14.21
N ASN A 202 -4.09 -13.61 14.27
CA ASN A 202 -3.61 -12.61 15.23
C ASN A 202 -4.02 -11.19 14.79
N VAL A 203 -5.02 -10.64 15.47
CA VAL A 203 -5.64 -9.36 15.16
C VAL A 203 -4.65 -8.19 15.28
N LEU A 204 -3.64 -8.28 16.16
CA LEU A 204 -2.62 -7.22 16.32
C LEU A 204 -1.74 -7.02 15.08
N ARG A 205 -1.70 -7.99 14.18
CA ARG A 205 -0.95 -7.92 12.92
C ARG A 205 -1.80 -7.46 11.75
N LEU A 206 -3.09 -7.22 11.95
CA LEU A 206 -4.05 -6.85 10.93
C LEU A 206 -4.34 -5.36 10.99
N ASP A 207 -4.47 -4.73 9.83
CA ASP A 207 -4.99 -3.38 9.73
C ASP A 207 -6.51 -3.39 9.88
N LEU A 208 -6.99 -3.09 11.08
CA LEU A 208 -8.40 -3.05 11.40
C LEU A 208 -9.14 -1.85 10.78
N THR A 209 -8.43 -0.81 10.33
CA THR A 209 -9.08 0.35 9.70
C THR A 209 -9.76 -0.03 8.40
N ARG A 210 -9.34 -1.10 7.75
CA ARG A 210 -9.96 -1.63 6.52
C ARG A 210 -11.40 -2.06 6.67
N ILE A 211 -11.84 -2.40 7.87
CA ILE A 211 -13.24 -2.77 8.15
C ILE A 211 -14.05 -1.65 8.81
N ALA A 212 -13.47 -0.46 8.96
CA ALA A 212 -14.15 0.66 9.63
C ALA A 212 -15.48 1.03 8.96
N PHE A 213 -15.58 0.97 7.64
CA PHE A 213 -16.81 1.26 6.91
C PHE A 213 -17.98 0.33 7.29
N ARG A 214 -17.70 -0.91 7.71
CA ARG A 214 -18.69 -1.90 8.14
C ARG A 214 -19.26 -1.59 9.53
N MET A 215 -18.55 -0.76 10.31
CA MET A 215 -18.99 -0.35 11.63
C MET A 215 -20.28 0.52 11.60
N LYS A 216 -20.73 0.94 10.42
CA LYS A 216 -22.03 1.59 10.22
C LYS A 216 -23.20 0.64 10.53
N ASP A 217 -23.00 -0.66 10.31
CA ASP A 217 -23.98 -1.69 10.71
C ASP A 217 -23.84 -1.93 12.21
N LYS A 218 -24.92 -1.65 12.96
CA LYS A 218 -24.95 -1.80 14.42
C LYS A 218 -24.69 -3.23 14.88
N VAL A 219 -25.20 -4.22 14.14
CA VAL A 219 -25.01 -5.64 14.51
C VAL A 219 -23.53 -6.04 14.35
N PHE A 220 -22.93 -5.66 13.24
CA PHE A 220 -21.50 -5.89 13.03
C PHE A 220 -20.64 -5.17 14.07
N PHE A 221 -21.01 -3.91 14.39
CA PHE A 221 -20.36 -3.09 15.41
C PHE A 221 -20.34 -3.82 16.77
N ASP A 222 -21.49 -4.27 17.24
CA ASP A 222 -21.62 -4.92 18.56
C ASP A 222 -20.83 -6.26 18.61
N GLU A 223 -20.96 -7.08 17.57
CA GLU A 223 -20.24 -8.37 17.46
C GLU A 223 -18.72 -8.17 17.42
N LEU A 224 -18.25 -7.21 16.62
CA LEU A 224 -16.83 -6.94 16.49
C LEU A 224 -16.22 -6.38 17.78
N LEU A 225 -16.88 -5.41 18.41
CA LEU A 225 -16.39 -4.86 19.68
C LEU A 225 -16.37 -5.91 20.79
N GLY A 226 -17.37 -6.79 20.82
CA GLY A 226 -17.38 -7.94 21.72
C GLY A 226 -16.15 -8.84 21.53
N LEU A 227 -15.83 -9.18 20.29
CA LEU A 227 -14.65 -9.97 19.94
C LEU A 227 -13.33 -9.28 20.34
N LEU A 228 -13.21 -7.99 20.06
CA LEU A 228 -11.97 -7.24 20.35
C LEU A 228 -11.77 -7.04 21.85
N ARG A 229 -12.85 -6.79 22.61
CA ARG A 229 -12.81 -6.71 24.09
C ARG A 229 -12.36 -8.03 24.72
N GLN A 230 -12.87 -9.17 24.24
CA GLN A 230 -12.45 -10.49 24.72
C GLN A 230 -10.94 -10.71 24.52
N ARG A 231 -10.35 -10.07 23.53
CA ARG A 231 -8.92 -10.15 23.21
C ARG A 231 -8.10 -8.99 23.78
N HIS A 232 -8.70 -8.11 24.56
CA HIS A 232 -8.08 -6.93 25.13
C HIS A 232 -7.44 -6.01 24.08
N ILE A 233 -8.10 -5.89 22.91
CA ILE A 233 -7.64 -5.03 21.80
C ILE A 233 -8.54 -3.82 21.70
N TYR A 234 -7.95 -2.64 21.75
CA TYR A 234 -8.60 -1.37 21.52
C TYR A 234 -8.14 -0.76 20.17
N ASN A 235 -9.09 -0.17 19.43
CA ASN A 235 -8.79 0.57 18.21
C ASN A 235 -9.67 1.83 18.13
N GLY A 236 -9.05 3.00 18.25
CA GLY A 236 -9.74 4.29 18.31
C GLY A 236 -10.65 4.55 17.11
N THR A 237 -10.25 4.15 15.89
CA THR A 237 -11.06 4.32 14.68
C THR A 237 -12.37 3.54 14.75
N LEU A 238 -12.34 2.30 15.24
CA LEU A 238 -13.52 1.45 15.35
C LEU A 238 -14.44 1.92 16.50
N TRP A 239 -13.86 2.26 17.65
CA TRP A 239 -14.62 2.76 18.80
C TRP A 239 -15.28 4.10 18.54
N ALA A 240 -14.71 4.95 17.67
CA ALA A 240 -15.31 6.24 17.28
C ALA A 240 -16.69 6.08 16.65
N TYR A 241 -17.03 4.95 16.05
CA TYR A 241 -18.37 4.68 15.53
C TYR A 241 -19.46 4.59 16.61
N ALA A 242 -19.08 4.50 17.88
CA ALA A 242 -20.02 4.65 18.98
C ALA A 242 -20.79 5.97 18.93
N LEU A 243 -20.15 7.04 18.42
CA LEU A 243 -20.80 8.34 18.22
C LEU A 243 -21.94 8.27 17.20
N LEU A 244 -21.74 7.50 16.13
CA LEU A 244 -22.78 7.27 15.13
C LEU A 244 -23.98 6.49 15.70
N HIS A 245 -23.70 5.54 16.57
CA HIS A 245 -24.72 4.66 17.16
C HIS A 245 -25.33 5.21 18.45
N ASN A 246 -24.90 6.39 18.92
CA ASN A 246 -25.31 6.97 20.21
C ASN A 246 -25.15 6.00 21.41
N ASP A 247 -24.12 5.15 21.36
CA ASP A 247 -23.86 4.16 22.40
C ASP A 247 -23.04 4.79 23.52
N SER A 248 -23.72 5.24 24.57
CA SER A 248 -23.10 5.97 25.68
C SER A 248 -22.01 5.15 26.41
N VAL A 249 -22.16 3.83 26.47
CA VAL A 249 -21.20 2.95 27.14
C VAL A 249 -19.90 2.90 26.34
N VAL A 250 -20.00 2.70 25.03
CA VAL A 250 -18.85 2.63 24.15
C VAL A 250 -18.24 4.02 23.93
N ILE A 251 -19.06 5.09 23.91
CA ILE A 251 -18.56 6.48 23.89
C ILE A 251 -17.70 6.77 25.12
N LYS A 252 -18.17 6.37 26.31
CA LYS A 252 -17.39 6.53 27.55
C LYS A 252 -16.05 5.78 27.47
N GLU A 253 -16.07 4.56 26.96
CA GLU A 253 -14.86 3.77 26.75
C GLU A 253 -13.92 4.44 25.73
N TYR A 254 -14.42 4.91 24.60
CA TYR A 254 -13.65 5.66 23.59
C TYR A 254 -12.97 6.89 24.19
N LEU A 255 -13.72 7.68 24.95
CA LEU A 255 -13.22 8.92 25.54
C LEU A 255 -12.20 8.67 26.65
N ARG A 256 -12.29 7.56 27.37
CA ARG A 256 -11.29 7.18 28.36
C ARG A 256 -9.91 6.89 27.76
N HIS A 257 -9.88 6.44 26.51
CA HIS A 257 -8.64 6.21 25.78
C HIS A 257 -8.14 7.44 25.01
N ALA A 258 -8.85 8.55 25.09
CA ALA A 258 -8.47 9.80 24.45
C ALA A 258 -7.79 10.73 25.46
N ASP A 259 -6.47 10.68 25.55
CA ASP A 259 -5.70 11.46 26.52
C ASP A 259 -5.98 12.97 26.46
N SER A 260 -6.09 13.50 25.26
CA SER A 260 -6.41 14.92 25.05
C SER A 260 -7.79 15.30 25.62
N PHE A 261 -8.77 14.42 25.51
CA PHE A 261 -10.10 14.66 26.06
C PHE A 261 -10.07 14.66 27.59
N VAL A 262 -9.43 13.65 28.20
CA VAL A 262 -9.33 13.54 29.66
C VAL A 262 -8.62 14.73 30.28
N SER A 263 -7.56 15.22 29.64
CA SER A 263 -6.80 16.38 30.14
C SER A 263 -7.53 17.71 29.98
N GLN A 264 -8.38 17.85 28.99
CA GLN A 264 -9.09 19.09 28.68
C GLN A 264 -10.47 19.21 29.33
N CYS A 265 -11.12 18.09 29.65
CA CYS A 265 -12.42 18.16 30.30
C CYS A 265 -12.31 18.61 31.76
N GLY A 266 -13.31 19.31 32.22
CA GLY A 266 -13.39 19.79 33.63
C GLY A 266 -13.48 18.68 34.67
N SER A 267 -13.74 19.01 35.88
CA SER A 267 -13.87 18.06 37.00
C SER A 267 -15.03 17.08 36.81
N VAL A 268 -16.09 17.52 36.18
CA VAL A 268 -17.27 16.71 35.86
C VAL A 268 -17.69 16.98 34.42
N LEU A 269 -17.98 15.92 33.68
CA LEU A 269 -18.66 16.00 32.39
C LEU A 269 -20.00 15.26 32.50
N GLN A 270 -21.10 15.97 32.30
CA GLN A 270 -22.44 15.40 32.21
C GLN A 270 -23.08 15.76 30.89
N SER A 271 -23.65 14.80 30.20
CA SER A 271 -24.42 14.98 29.00
C SER A 271 -25.51 13.91 28.93
N PRO A 272 -26.53 14.05 28.04
CA PRO A 272 -27.51 12.99 27.84
C PRO A 272 -26.90 11.64 27.41
N LEU A 273 -25.73 11.68 26.77
CA LEU A 273 -25.04 10.49 26.27
C LEU A 273 -23.99 9.98 27.20
N LEU A 274 -23.37 10.81 28.01
CA LEU A 274 -22.16 10.49 28.73
C LEU A 274 -22.03 11.23 30.04
N VAL A 275 -21.72 10.50 31.11
CA VAL A 275 -21.27 11.04 32.39
C VAL A 275 -19.90 10.49 32.70
N ILE A 276 -18.92 11.36 32.93
CA ILE A 276 -17.60 10.97 33.42
C ILE A 276 -17.52 11.31 34.90
N ASP A 277 -17.40 10.28 35.74
CA ASP A 277 -17.28 10.45 37.16
C ASP A 277 -15.90 11.00 37.54
N PRO A 278 -15.82 12.11 38.28
CA PRO A 278 -14.54 12.64 38.74
C PRO A 278 -13.81 11.68 39.69
N VAL A 279 -14.52 10.81 40.39
CA VAL A 279 -13.91 9.81 41.25
C VAL A 279 -13.14 8.78 40.44
N GLU A 280 -13.73 8.27 39.33
CA GLU A 280 -13.06 7.35 38.43
C GLU A 280 -11.77 7.97 37.87
N ARG A 281 -11.82 9.22 37.45
CA ARG A 281 -10.63 9.94 36.99
C ARG A 281 -9.56 10.03 38.08
N ARG A 282 -9.96 10.42 39.27
CA ARG A 282 -9.02 10.51 40.39
C ARG A 282 -8.41 9.18 40.76
N THR A 283 -9.17 8.12 40.75
CA THR A 283 -8.67 6.77 41.03
C THR A 283 -7.63 6.36 40.01
N TYR A 284 -7.92 6.60 38.75
CA TYR A 284 -7.02 6.30 37.66
C TYR A 284 -5.71 7.09 37.76
N GLN A 285 -5.83 8.36 38.01
CA GLN A 285 -4.71 9.23 38.25
C GLN A 285 -3.94 8.87 39.50
N HIS A 286 -4.63 8.44 40.53
CA HIS A 286 -4.02 8.06 41.77
C HIS A 286 -3.18 6.80 41.68
N MET A 287 -3.57 5.86 40.89
CA MET A 287 -2.77 4.67 40.64
C MET A 287 -1.38 5.02 40.07
N ASP A 288 -1.35 6.09 39.32
CA ASP A 288 -0.12 6.57 38.75
C ASP A 288 0.58 7.63 39.57
N TYR A 289 -0.17 8.21 40.44
CA TYR A 289 0.31 9.20 41.39
C TYR A 289 1.03 8.52 42.53
N ARG A 290 2.19 8.24 42.27
CA ARG A 290 3.11 7.70 43.22
C ARG A 290 3.34 8.49 44.45
N PRO A 291 3.00 9.56 44.65
CA PRO A 291 3.48 10.15 45.79
C PRO A 291 2.56 10.66 46.68
N LEU A 292 1.88 9.78 47.08
CA LEU A 292 1.45 9.88 48.46
C LEU A 292 2.57 10.34 49.38
N VAL A 293 3.75 9.87 49.12
CA VAL A 293 4.97 10.25 49.89
C VAL A 293 5.31 11.71 49.67
N ASN A 294 5.22 12.19 48.46
CA ASN A 294 5.63 13.56 48.10
C ASN A 294 4.49 14.53 47.92
N ALA A 295 3.27 14.13 48.26
CA ALA A 295 2.10 14.97 48.10
C ALA A 295 2.19 16.31 48.78
N ARG A 296 2.88 16.39 49.92
CA ARG A 296 3.07 17.64 50.65
C ARG A 296 4.12 18.55 50.02
N ALA A 297 5.09 17.96 49.32
CA ALA A 297 6.15 18.71 48.68
C ALA A 297 5.75 19.23 47.29
N HIS A 298 4.68 18.68 46.70
CA HIS A 298 4.23 19.11 45.41
C HIS A 298 3.40 20.39 45.47
N THR A 299 3.80 21.33 44.65
CA THR A 299 2.98 22.50 44.39
C THR A 299 1.76 22.10 43.56
N LEU A 300 0.70 22.90 43.56
CA LEU A 300 -0.48 22.66 42.73
C LEU A 300 -0.16 22.57 41.25
N GLY A 301 0.83 23.32 40.77
CA GLY A 301 1.31 23.27 39.40
C GLY A 301 1.95 21.94 39.06
N GLN A 302 2.81 21.42 39.93
CA GLN A 302 3.44 20.11 39.74
C GLN A 302 2.41 18.98 39.76
N ARG A 303 1.46 19.05 40.67
CA ARG A 303 0.36 18.12 40.72
C ARG A 303 -0.45 18.09 39.42
N ARG A 304 -0.76 19.27 38.91
CA ARG A 304 -1.48 19.41 37.65
C ARG A 304 -0.68 18.83 36.50
N GLN A 305 0.61 19.04 36.47
CA GLN A 305 1.49 18.47 35.46
C GLN A 305 1.51 16.94 35.53
N ILE A 306 1.70 16.36 36.70
CA ILE A 306 1.64 14.92 36.90
C ILE A 306 0.31 14.35 36.39
N LEU A 307 -0.79 15.09 36.61
CA LEU A 307 -2.10 14.69 36.15
C LEU A 307 -2.28 14.79 34.64
N ASN A 308 -1.53 15.63 33.96
CA ASN A 308 -1.64 15.88 32.53
C ASN A 308 -0.62 15.09 31.70
N ASP A 309 0.56 14.81 32.28
CA ASP A 309 1.64 14.11 31.59
C ASP A 309 1.37 12.62 31.39
N ARG A 310 0.33 12.16 32.03
CA ARG A 310 -0.04 10.77 31.98
C ARG A 310 -1.35 10.63 31.28
N PHE A 311 -1.51 9.55 30.62
CA PHE A 311 -2.83 9.29 30.13
C PHE A 311 -3.85 9.13 31.25
N HIS A 312 -3.37 8.98 32.45
CA HIS A 312 -4.10 9.16 33.60
C HIS A 312 -4.11 10.52 34.05
N ALA A 313 -3.50 11.22 33.37
CA ALA A 313 -3.33 12.51 33.64
C ALA A 313 -3.70 12.92 34.97
N GLN A 314 -3.02 12.94 35.33
CA GLN A 314 -3.44 13.25 36.39
C GLN A 314 -3.31 14.45 36.52
#